data_1aa4c952bb7e4aefdd0d033f570a31de
#
_entry.id   1aa4c952bb7e4aefdd0d033f570a31de
#
_cell.length_a   1.000
_cell.length_b   1.000
_cell.length_c   1.000
_cell.angle_alpha   90.00
_cell.angle_beta   90.00
_cell.angle_gamma   90.00
#
_symmetry.space_group_name_H-M   'P 1'
#
loop_
_entity.id
_entity.type
_entity.pdbx_description
1 polymer ?
#
loop_
_entity_poly.entity_id
_entity_poly.type
_entity_poly.pdbx_seq_one_letter_code
_entity_poly.pdbx_strand_id
1 'polypeptide(L)'
;MPPIITRVPHAPHFVRGVINLRGTVIPVMDISQKMGGAPQAINNESRIVVAEYEDVLFGFLVDAVREVSTITDGQVEPADSVDANVDKKYLLGVAKAADGRLIVLLDLVALFEIGGDADEDKKEMM
;
A
#
# COMPACT_ATOMS: atom_id res chain seq x y z
N MET A 1 10.66 7.80 -13.91
CA MET A 1 9.43 8.54 -14.19
C MET A 1 8.22 7.70 -13.81
N PRO A 2 7.33 8.19 -12.97
CA PRO A 2 6.17 7.39 -12.60
C PRO A 2 5.22 7.21 -13.80
N PRO A 3 4.51 6.08 -13.87
CA PRO A 3 3.53 5.88 -14.93
C PRO A 3 2.37 6.86 -14.80
N ILE A 4 1.68 7.08 -15.91
CA ILE A 4 0.52 7.97 -15.93
C ILE A 4 -0.66 7.24 -15.31
N ILE A 5 -1.23 7.86 -14.27
CA ILE A 5 -2.40 7.32 -13.58
C ILE A 5 -3.64 7.99 -14.12
N THR A 6 -4.57 7.18 -14.64
CA THR A 6 -5.85 7.68 -15.14
C THR A 6 -6.87 7.65 -14.02
N ARG A 7 -7.41 8.81 -13.70
CA ARG A 7 -8.38 8.93 -12.62
C ARG A 7 -9.69 8.23 -12.95
N VAL A 8 -10.23 7.53 -11.96
CA VAL A 8 -11.52 6.84 -12.09
C VAL A 8 -12.56 7.56 -11.22
N PRO A 9 -13.67 8.04 -11.78
CA PRO A 9 -14.71 8.68 -10.98
C PRO A 9 -15.38 7.67 -10.06
N HIS A 10 -15.83 8.15 -8.91
CA HIS A 10 -16.56 7.37 -7.89
C HIS A 10 -15.77 6.24 -7.25
N ALA A 11 -14.45 6.23 -7.43
CA ALA A 11 -13.59 5.30 -6.72
C ALA A 11 -13.43 5.73 -5.25
N PRO A 12 -13.11 4.79 -4.34
CA PRO A 12 -12.77 5.18 -2.97
C PRO A 12 -11.65 6.22 -2.94
N HIS A 13 -11.63 7.06 -1.91
CA HIS A 13 -10.68 8.17 -1.85
C HIS A 13 -9.21 7.74 -1.93
N PHE A 14 -8.89 6.53 -1.45
CA PHE A 14 -7.52 6.03 -1.48
C PHE A 14 -7.11 5.47 -2.85
N VAL A 15 -8.05 5.32 -3.77
CA VAL A 15 -7.73 4.88 -5.14
C VAL A 15 -7.43 6.11 -5.98
N ARG A 16 -6.16 6.24 -6.40
CA ARG A 16 -5.73 7.39 -7.22
C ARG A 16 -6.20 7.26 -8.66
N GLY A 17 -6.47 6.05 -9.10
CA GLY A 17 -6.90 5.78 -10.46
C GLY A 17 -6.41 4.42 -10.92
N VAL A 18 -6.19 4.28 -12.22
CA VAL A 18 -5.71 3.04 -12.82
C VAL A 18 -4.50 3.31 -13.71
N ILE A 19 -3.67 2.28 -13.87
CA ILE A 19 -2.59 2.29 -14.86
C ILE A 19 -2.82 1.15 -15.83
N ASN A 20 -2.26 1.28 -17.02
CA ASN A 20 -2.23 0.21 -18.00
C ASN A 20 -0.83 -0.39 -17.99
N LEU A 21 -0.74 -1.65 -17.63
CA LEU A 21 0.53 -2.38 -17.64
C LEU A 21 0.39 -3.54 -18.61
N ARG A 22 1.01 -3.39 -19.78
CA ARG A 22 1.02 -4.44 -20.81
C ARG A 22 -0.38 -4.92 -21.18
N GLY A 23 -1.32 -3.98 -21.30
CA GLY A 23 -2.69 -4.30 -21.65
C GLY A 23 -3.61 -4.65 -20.50
N THR A 24 -3.07 -4.74 -19.28
CA THR A 24 -3.86 -4.99 -18.09
C THR A 24 -4.09 -3.69 -17.33
N VAL A 25 -5.34 -3.40 -17.02
CA VAL A 25 -5.71 -2.23 -16.24
C VAL A 25 -5.61 -2.58 -14.76
N ILE A 26 -4.79 -1.83 -14.03
CA ILE A 26 -4.49 -2.10 -12.63
C ILE A 26 -4.89 -0.90 -11.78
N PRO A 27 -5.72 -1.10 -10.73
CA PRO A 27 -6.03 -0.01 -9.81
C PRO A 27 -4.81 0.36 -8.98
N VAL A 28 -4.66 1.66 -8.72
CA VAL A 28 -3.53 2.17 -7.94
C VAL A 28 -4.06 2.78 -6.66
N MET A 29 -3.62 2.23 -5.55
CA MET A 29 -3.97 2.72 -4.22
C MET A 29 -2.87 3.62 -3.68
N ASP A 30 -3.28 4.71 -3.03
CA ASP A 30 -2.38 5.57 -2.29
C ASP A 30 -2.26 5.01 -0.88
N ILE A 31 -1.09 4.47 -0.55
CA ILE A 31 -0.88 3.85 0.76
C ILE A 31 -1.12 4.86 1.88
N SER A 32 -0.66 6.08 1.71
CA SER A 32 -0.85 7.11 2.73
C SER A 32 -2.33 7.37 3.01
N GLN A 33 -3.11 7.61 1.94
CA GLN A 33 -4.54 7.84 2.10
C GLN A 33 -5.26 6.64 2.68
N LYS A 34 -4.78 5.46 2.31
CA LYS A 34 -5.36 4.21 2.78
C LYS A 34 -5.21 4.06 4.27
N MET A 35 -4.12 4.52 4.82
CA MET A 35 -3.85 4.47 6.25
C MET A 35 -4.35 5.72 6.98
N GLY A 36 -5.15 6.54 6.32
CA GLY A 36 -5.76 7.70 6.94
C GLY A 36 -4.98 9.00 6.80
N GLY A 37 -3.88 8.98 6.07
CA GLY A 37 -3.05 10.18 5.88
C GLY A 37 -3.47 11.01 4.68
N ALA A 38 -2.68 12.02 4.39
CA ALA A 38 -2.89 12.91 3.26
C ALA A 38 -2.48 12.24 1.94
N PRO A 39 -3.01 12.70 0.80
CA PRO A 39 -2.58 12.19 -0.50
C PRO A 39 -1.09 12.40 -0.70
N GLN A 40 -0.43 11.40 -1.27
CA GLN A 40 1.00 11.52 -1.61
C GLN A 40 1.18 12.39 -2.84
N ALA A 41 2.19 13.24 -2.80
CA ALA A 41 2.58 14.00 -3.97
C ALA A 41 3.26 13.06 -4.98
N ILE A 42 2.98 13.25 -6.26
CA ILE A 42 3.63 12.47 -7.31
C ILE A 42 4.78 13.28 -7.85
N ASN A 43 5.97 12.71 -7.79
CA ASN A 43 7.20 13.36 -8.29
C ASN A 43 8.09 12.31 -8.97
N ASN A 44 9.30 12.72 -9.34
CA ASN A 44 10.22 11.83 -10.08
C ASN A 44 10.66 10.59 -9.29
N GLU A 45 10.57 10.63 -7.97
CA GLU A 45 10.94 9.49 -7.14
C GLU A 45 9.77 8.53 -6.91
N SER A 46 8.55 8.99 -7.14
CA SER A 46 7.36 8.18 -6.94
C SER A 46 7.41 6.91 -7.77
N ARG A 47 6.94 5.83 -7.18
CA ARG A 47 6.89 4.52 -7.85
C ARG A 47 5.56 3.86 -7.54
N ILE A 48 5.20 2.93 -8.38
CA ILE A 48 4.03 2.08 -8.15
C ILE A 48 4.55 0.66 -8.00
N VAL A 49 4.32 0.11 -6.81
CA VAL A 49 4.67 -1.28 -6.53
C VAL A 49 3.47 -2.13 -6.89
N VAL A 50 3.64 -3.05 -7.82
CA VAL A 50 2.56 -3.92 -8.26
C VAL A 50 2.63 -5.23 -7.47
N ALA A 51 1.51 -5.62 -6.89
CA ALA A 51 1.40 -6.85 -6.13
C ALA A 51 0.19 -7.64 -6.60
N GLU A 52 0.25 -8.94 -6.43
CA GLU A 52 -0.83 -9.85 -6.79
C GLU A 52 -1.36 -10.52 -5.54
N TYR A 53 -2.67 -10.55 -5.41
CA TYR A 53 -3.35 -11.23 -4.31
C TYR A 53 -4.61 -11.89 -4.86
N GLU A 54 -4.70 -13.21 -4.69
CA GLU A 54 -5.84 -13.99 -5.19
C GLU A 54 -6.14 -13.71 -6.68
N ASP A 55 -5.07 -13.74 -7.48
CA ASP A 55 -5.12 -13.53 -8.93
C ASP A 55 -5.54 -12.13 -9.37
N VAL A 56 -5.57 -11.17 -8.43
CA VAL A 56 -5.87 -9.78 -8.73
C VAL A 56 -4.62 -8.94 -8.55
N LEU A 57 -4.32 -8.11 -9.55
CA LEU A 57 -3.18 -7.20 -9.50
C LEU A 57 -3.60 -5.85 -8.94
N PHE A 58 -2.78 -5.34 -8.04
CA PHE A 58 -2.95 -4.00 -7.46
C PHE A 58 -1.65 -3.24 -7.53
N GLY A 59 -1.75 -1.94 -7.72
CA GLY A 59 -0.60 -1.05 -7.60
C GLY A 59 -0.70 -0.25 -6.31
N PHE A 60 0.46 -0.02 -5.68
CA PHE A 60 0.55 0.84 -4.52
C PHE A 60 1.46 2.01 -4.85
N LEU A 61 0.93 3.22 -4.76
CA LEU A 61 1.72 4.43 -4.95
C LEU A 61 2.56 4.66 -3.70
N VAL A 62 3.87 4.72 -3.88
CA VAL A 62 4.82 4.96 -2.79
C VAL A 62 5.72 6.13 -3.14
N ASP A 63 6.28 6.78 -2.12
CA ASP A 63 7.14 7.97 -2.31
C ASP A 63 8.42 7.63 -3.07
N ALA A 64 8.99 6.47 -2.79
CA ALA A 64 10.22 6.02 -3.45
C ALA A 64 10.43 4.55 -3.14
N VAL A 65 11.23 3.89 -3.98
CA VAL A 65 11.75 2.55 -3.70
C VAL A 65 13.25 2.71 -3.55
N ARG A 66 13.75 2.40 -2.36
CA ARG A 66 15.17 2.57 -2.01
C ARG A 66 15.96 1.30 -2.24
N GLU A 67 15.43 0.18 -1.77
CA GLU A 67 16.12 -1.09 -1.87
C GLU A 67 15.13 -2.24 -1.68
N VAL A 68 15.55 -3.42 -2.07
CA VAL A 68 14.84 -4.66 -1.78
C VAL A 68 15.76 -5.48 -0.88
N SER A 69 15.26 -5.86 0.28
CA SER A 69 16.04 -6.62 1.24
C SER A 69 15.23 -7.76 1.83
N THR A 70 15.92 -8.70 2.45
CA THR A 70 15.28 -9.83 3.11
C THR A 70 15.28 -9.62 4.62
N ILE A 71 14.12 -9.82 5.22
CA ILE A 71 13.97 -9.73 6.67
C ILE A 71 13.47 -11.07 7.16
N THR A 72 14.17 -11.65 8.15
CA THR A 72 13.78 -12.92 8.72
C THR A 72 12.78 -12.73 9.85
N ASP A 73 11.97 -13.74 10.13
CA ASP A 73 10.96 -13.68 11.18
C ASP A 73 11.56 -13.31 12.54
N GLY A 74 12.77 -13.76 12.82
CA GLY A 74 13.43 -13.45 14.09
C GLY A 74 13.80 -11.98 14.26
N GLN A 75 13.78 -11.20 13.18
CA GLN A 75 14.08 -9.77 13.22
C GLN A 75 12.83 -8.92 13.42
N VAL A 76 11.65 -9.52 13.39
CA VAL A 76 10.39 -8.80 13.46
C VAL A 76 9.88 -8.74 14.89
N GLU A 77 9.63 -7.53 15.38
CA GLU A 77 9.03 -7.30 16.67
C GLU A 77 7.58 -6.84 16.49
N PRO A 78 6.73 -7.03 17.52
CA PRO A 78 5.34 -6.58 17.42
C PRO A 78 5.21 -5.09 17.15
N ALA A 79 4.16 -4.71 16.44
CA ALA A 79 3.90 -3.33 16.10
C ALA A 79 3.49 -2.45 17.29
N ASP A 80 3.28 -3.04 18.45
CA ASP A 80 2.84 -2.34 19.66
C ASP A 80 3.81 -1.23 20.09
N SER A 81 5.09 -1.37 19.71
CA SER A 81 6.10 -0.38 20.05
C SER A 81 6.12 0.81 19.09
N VAL A 82 5.30 0.79 18.05
CA VAL A 82 5.25 1.88 17.08
C VAL A 82 4.28 2.93 17.58
N ASP A 83 4.81 4.09 17.92
CA ASP A 83 3.99 5.25 18.28
C ASP A 83 3.76 6.07 17.02
N ALA A 84 2.83 5.62 16.23
CA ALA A 84 2.51 6.28 14.97
C ALA A 84 1.01 6.50 14.86
N ASN A 85 0.63 7.51 14.09
CA ASN A 85 -0.77 7.78 13.80
C ASN A 85 -1.33 6.81 12.77
N VAL A 86 -0.66 5.70 12.58
CA VAL A 86 -1.05 4.66 11.63
C VAL A 86 -1.86 3.60 12.36
N ASP A 87 -2.95 3.17 11.75
CA ASP A 87 -3.75 2.08 12.28
C ASP A 87 -2.92 0.79 12.28
N LYS A 88 -2.75 0.21 13.45
CA LYS A 88 -1.90 -0.96 13.64
C LYS A 88 -2.36 -2.19 12.86
N LYS A 89 -3.61 -2.21 12.42
CA LYS A 89 -4.12 -3.33 11.61
C LYS A 89 -3.39 -3.49 10.27
N TYR A 90 -2.73 -2.43 9.80
CA TYR A 90 -1.96 -2.47 8.56
C TYR A 90 -0.50 -2.83 8.77
N LEU A 91 -0.10 -3.10 9.99
CA LEU A 91 1.29 -3.35 10.34
C LEU A 91 1.52 -4.81 10.67
N LEU A 92 2.53 -5.42 10.04
CA LEU A 92 3.00 -6.75 10.43
C LEU A 92 3.89 -6.66 11.66
N GLY A 93 4.63 -5.57 11.79
CA GLY A 93 5.55 -5.42 12.88
C GLY A 93 6.63 -4.42 12.54
N VAL A 94 7.70 -4.46 13.32
CA VAL A 94 8.84 -3.56 13.16
C VAL A 94 10.10 -4.39 13.11
N ALA A 95 10.99 -4.10 12.17
CA ALA A 95 12.29 -4.73 12.09
C ALA A 95 13.37 -3.68 12.28
N LYS A 96 14.51 -4.10 12.85
CA LYS A 96 15.65 -3.23 13.03
C LYS A 96 16.71 -3.56 11.99
N ALA A 97 17.05 -2.59 11.16
CA ALA A 97 18.08 -2.76 10.17
C ALA A 97 19.47 -2.79 10.82
N ALA A 98 20.46 -3.34 10.10
CA ALA A 98 21.81 -3.44 10.60
C ALA A 98 22.43 -2.09 10.96
N ASP A 99 22.01 -1.01 10.29
CA ASP A 99 22.49 0.34 10.56
C ASP A 99 21.70 1.04 11.68
N GLY A 100 20.80 0.33 12.36
CA GLY A 100 20.02 0.88 13.46
C GLY A 100 18.70 1.51 13.07
N ARG A 101 18.39 1.63 11.79
CA ARG A 101 17.10 2.18 11.36
C ARG A 101 15.96 1.23 11.74
N LEU A 102 14.84 1.80 12.09
CA LEU A 102 13.62 1.02 12.28
C LEU A 102 12.86 0.96 10.97
N ILE A 103 12.44 -0.25 10.61
CA ILE A 103 11.67 -0.49 9.39
C ILE A 103 10.28 -0.97 9.82
N VAL A 104 9.26 -0.19 9.49
CA VAL A 104 7.88 -0.56 9.76
C VAL A 104 7.41 -1.46 8.62
N LEU A 105 6.97 -2.67 8.95
CA LEU A 105 6.53 -3.64 7.96
C LEU A 105 5.03 -3.52 7.77
N LEU A 106 4.62 -3.33 6.53
CA LEU A 106 3.21 -3.21 6.18
C LEU A 106 2.63 -4.58 5.84
N ASP A 107 1.40 -4.79 6.28
CA ASP A 107 0.65 -5.99 5.94
C ASP A 107 -0.11 -5.75 4.64
N LEU A 108 0.42 -6.24 3.53
CA LEU A 108 -0.21 -6.05 2.23
C LEU A 108 -1.57 -6.73 2.14
N VAL A 109 -1.76 -7.86 2.84
CA VAL A 109 -3.06 -8.53 2.86
C VAL A 109 -4.10 -7.64 3.52
N ALA A 110 -3.75 -7.00 4.64
CA ALA A 110 -4.65 -6.07 5.30
C ALA A 110 -4.96 -4.86 4.42
N LEU A 111 -3.95 -4.38 3.68
CA LEU A 111 -4.16 -3.28 2.73
C LEU A 111 -5.09 -3.68 1.58
N PHE A 112 -4.99 -4.91 1.10
CA PHE A 112 -5.93 -5.43 0.11
C PHE A 112 -7.34 -5.56 0.68
N GLU A 113 -7.45 -6.00 1.92
CA GLU A 113 -8.73 -6.20 2.59
C GLU A 113 -9.42 -4.90 2.95
N ILE A 114 -8.81 -3.86 2.67
CA ILE A 114 -9.51 -2.64 2.63
C ILE A 114 -10.31 -2.50 1.41
N GLY A 115 -9.88 -3.19 0.42
CA GLY A 115 -10.88 -3.63 -0.50
C GLY A 115 -12.01 -4.33 0.23
N GLY A 116 -11.70 -4.97 1.38
CA GLY A 116 -12.70 -5.60 2.23
C GLY A 116 -13.81 -4.69 2.71
N ASP A 117 -13.45 -3.50 3.19
CA ASP A 117 -14.46 -2.54 3.58
C ASP A 117 -15.27 -2.07 2.36
N ALA A 118 -14.61 -1.87 1.22
CA ALA A 118 -15.30 -1.55 -0.02
C ALA A 118 -16.12 -2.74 -0.52
N ASP A 119 -15.66 -3.97 -0.30
CA ASP A 119 -16.40 -5.17 -0.66
C ASP A 119 -17.62 -5.36 0.22
N GLU A 120 -17.53 -4.97 1.49
CA GLU A 120 -18.69 -4.98 2.37
C GLU A 120 -19.73 -4.00 1.86
N ASP A 121 -19.32 -2.82 1.44
CA ASP A 121 -20.20 -1.85 0.82
C ASP A 121 -20.84 -2.42 -0.45
N LYS A 122 -20.07 -3.13 -1.25
CA LYS A 122 -20.58 -3.81 -2.43
C LYS A 122 -21.60 -4.89 -2.08
N LYS A 123 -21.33 -5.64 -1.02
CA LYS A 123 -22.26 -6.67 -0.57
C LYS A 123 -23.57 -6.05 -0.12
N GLU A 124 -23.51 -4.91 0.53
CA GLU A 124 -24.70 -4.20 0.93
C GLU A 124 -25.49 -3.69 -0.26
N MET A 125 -24.80 -3.36 -1.35
CA MET A 125 -25.44 -2.89 -2.56
C MET A 125 -26.02 -3.99 -3.43
N MET A 126 -25.60 -5.20 -3.20
CA MET A 126 -26.10 -6.36 -3.93
C MET A 126 -27.22 -7.04 -3.19
#